data_150ef50d3e0805753e8c6872ffea5dcc
#
_entry.id   150ef50d3e0805753e8c6872ffea5dcc
#
_cell.length_a   1.000
_cell.length_b   1.000
_cell.length_c   1.000
_cell.angle_alpha   90.00
_cell.angle_beta   90.00
_cell.angle_gamma   90.00
#
_symmetry.space_group_name_H-M   'P 1'
#
loop_
_entity.id
_entity.type
_entity.pdbx_description
1 polymer ?
#
loop_
_entity_poly.entity_id
_entity_poly.type
_entity_poly.pdbx_seq_one_letter_code
_entity_poly.pdbx_strand_id
1 'polypeptide(L)'
;MEKKKFVVPHVYILLLALILLFSLLSYIIPSNVYDYHDVVVNPETGQTRSVVDPETYHAVDPTPVSLMQFLTAVPRGMQESAQIIFFIFIVGGAMAVLQETRAIEAGMGRMIKAMKNKTLLLIPIVMFLFSLCGSVFGMAEETIPFIPIFVSLMIAAGYDSITGVAIVFCGASAGFAGAFINPFTI
;
A
#
# COMPACT_ATOMS: atom_id res chain seq x y z
N MET A 1 16.94 -37.70 5.91
CA MET A 1 17.33 -36.29 5.72
C MET A 1 16.11 -35.42 6.00
N GLU A 2 15.99 -34.86 7.20
CA GLU A 2 14.93 -33.89 7.51
C GLU A 2 15.15 -32.64 6.68
N LYS A 3 14.20 -32.30 5.81
CA LYS A 3 14.20 -31.01 5.11
C LYS A 3 14.01 -29.93 6.17
N LYS A 4 15.06 -29.16 6.48
CA LYS A 4 14.94 -27.93 7.29
C LYS A 4 13.84 -27.08 6.68
N LYS A 5 12.71 -26.95 7.36
CA LYS A 5 11.66 -26.02 6.97
C LYS A 5 12.24 -24.62 7.06
N PHE A 6 12.24 -23.91 5.94
CA PHE A 6 12.60 -22.49 5.92
C PHE A 6 11.57 -21.73 6.75
N VAL A 7 11.99 -21.26 7.91
CA VAL A 7 11.13 -20.43 8.77
C VAL A 7 11.45 -18.98 8.43
N VAL A 8 10.45 -18.27 7.91
CA VAL A 8 10.59 -16.84 7.62
C VAL A 8 10.86 -16.09 8.92
N PRO A 9 11.93 -15.29 9.02
CA PRO A 9 12.24 -14.56 10.23
C PRO A 9 11.16 -13.51 10.53
N HIS A 10 11.09 -13.04 11.76
CA HIS A 10 10.16 -11.99 12.17
C HIS A 10 10.35 -10.74 11.31
N VAL A 11 9.25 -10.05 10.97
CA VAL A 11 9.25 -8.89 10.06
C VAL A 11 10.29 -7.84 10.46
N TYR A 12 10.47 -7.56 11.75
CA TYR A 12 11.46 -6.60 12.22
C TYR A 12 12.90 -7.00 11.90
N ILE A 13 13.23 -8.30 11.99
CA ILE A 13 14.55 -8.82 11.62
C ILE A 13 14.77 -8.64 10.12
N LEU A 14 13.75 -8.91 9.31
CA LEU A 14 13.82 -8.74 7.87
C LEU A 14 14.01 -7.27 7.49
N LEU A 15 13.26 -6.35 8.12
CA LEU A 15 13.40 -4.91 7.88
C LEU A 15 14.80 -4.41 8.28
N LEU A 16 15.31 -4.80 9.45
CA LEU A 16 16.66 -4.43 9.87
C LEU A 16 17.73 -4.99 8.93
N ALA A 17 17.55 -6.22 8.46
CA ALA A 17 18.46 -6.82 7.48
C ALA A 17 18.47 -6.05 6.15
N LEU A 18 17.29 -5.59 5.69
CA LEU A 18 17.17 -4.76 4.48
C LEU A 18 17.83 -3.39 4.68
N ILE A 19 17.59 -2.72 5.81
CA ILE A 19 18.26 -1.44 6.13
C ILE A 19 19.78 -1.61 6.12
N LEU A 20 20.29 -2.67 6.76
CA LEU A 20 21.72 -2.98 6.76
C LEU A 20 22.25 -3.25 5.35
N LEU A 21 21.53 -4.08 4.58
CA LEU A 21 21.89 -4.41 3.21
C LEU A 21 22.00 -3.16 2.34
N PHE A 22 20.98 -2.32 2.32
CA PHE A 22 20.99 -1.09 1.51
C PHE A 22 22.01 -0.06 2.00
N SER A 23 22.24 0.01 3.31
CA SER A 23 23.30 0.85 3.87
C SER A 23 24.70 0.39 3.40
N LEU A 24 24.95 -0.91 3.34
CA LEU A 24 26.21 -1.44 2.80
C LEU A 24 26.31 -1.24 1.29
N LEU A 25 25.22 -1.45 0.56
CA LEU A 25 25.18 -1.22 -0.88
C LEU A 25 25.47 0.23 -1.26
N SER A 26 25.11 1.20 -0.41
CA SER A 26 25.41 2.63 -0.66
C SER A 26 26.91 2.96 -0.75
N TYR A 27 27.80 2.06 -0.27
CA TYR A 27 29.24 2.21 -0.41
C TYR A 27 29.79 1.61 -1.71
N ILE A 28 29.00 0.78 -2.39
CA ILE A 28 29.45 0.03 -3.58
C ILE A 28 28.80 0.61 -4.84
N ILE A 29 27.54 1.03 -4.74
CA ILE A 29 26.78 1.53 -5.89
C ILE A 29 27.20 2.98 -6.17
N PRO A 30 27.67 3.30 -7.38
CA PRO A 30 28.00 4.67 -7.74
C PRO A 30 26.74 5.55 -7.76
N SER A 31 26.87 6.76 -7.25
CA SER A 31 25.79 7.75 -7.25
C SER A 31 25.72 8.44 -8.62
N ASN A 32 24.58 8.35 -9.26
CA ASN A 32 24.29 9.04 -10.50
C ASN A 32 22.95 9.75 -10.38
N VAL A 33 22.83 10.91 -10.97
CA VAL A 33 21.59 11.71 -10.96
C VAL A 33 21.26 12.22 -12.35
N TYR A 34 19.99 12.60 -12.52
CA TYR A 34 19.51 13.40 -13.62
C TYR A 34 19.23 14.81 -13.13
N ASP A 35 19.40 15.80 -13.95
CA ASP A 35 18.90 17.12 -13.66
C ASP A 35 17.40 17.19 -13.89
N TYR A 36 16.76 18.12 -13.20
CA TYR A 36 15.32 18.37 -13.32
C TYR A 36 15.11 19.76 -13.88
N HIS A 37 14.17 19.88 -14.80
CA HIS A 37 13.68 21.16 -15.27
C HIS A 37 12.18 21.30 -15.01
N ASP A 38 11.75 22.51 -14.70
CA ASP A 38 10.35 22.79 -14.45
C ASP A 38 9.62 23.06 -15.77
N VAL A 39 8.61 22.24 -16.04
CA VAL A 39 7.70 22.39 -17.18
C VAL A 39 6.39 22.98 -16.68
N VAL A 40 5.92 24.04 -17.31
CA VAL A 40 4.60 24.64 -17.01
C VAL A 40 3.52 23.69 -17.52
N VAL A 41 2.78 23.07 -16.60
CA VAL A 41 1.69 22.14 -16.92
C VAL A 41 0.40 22.88 -17.24
N ASN A 42 0.15 23.99 -16.57
CA ASN A 42 -1.02 24.82 -16.83
C ASN A 42 -0.61 26.32 -16.94
N PRO A 43 -0.64 26.88 -18.15
CA PRO A 43 -0.28 28.27 -18.37
C PRO A 43 -1.19 29.29 -17.66
N GLU A 44 -2.47 28.91 -17.38
CA GLU A 44 -3.44 29.80 -16.75
C GLU A 44 -3.23 29.89 -15.23
N THR A 45 -2.78 28.81 -14.59
CA THR A 45 -2.57 28.74 -13.14
C THR A 45 -1.11 28.90 -12.73
N GLY A 46 -0.18 28.87 -13.71
CA GLY A 46 1.26 28.90 -13.44
C GLY A 46 1.80 27.64 -12.74
N GLN A 47 1.04 26.56 -12.75
CA GLN A 47 1.49 25.28 -12.17
C GLN A 47 2.65 24.71 -12.97
N THR A 48 3.78 24.52 -12.28
CA THR A 48 4.97 23.87 -12.83
C THR A 48 5.08 22.46 -12.27
N ARG A 49 5.60 21.57 -13.10
CA ARG A 49 5.98 20.19 -12.71
C ARG A 49 7.46 19.99 -13.02
N SER A 50 8.19 19.49 -12.04
CA SER A 50 9.59 19.13 -12.23
C SER A 50 9.67 17.82 -13.02
N VAL A 51 10.32 17.84 -14.17
CA VAL A 51 10.47 16.70 -15.09
C VAL A 51 11.95 16.36 -15.20
N VAL A 52 12.25 15.08 -15.21
CA VAL A 52 13.62 14.56 -15.40
C VAL A 52 14.09 14.86 -16.81
N ASP A 53 15.30 15.39 -16.94
CA ASP A 53 15.97 15.52 -18.24
C ASP A 53 16.81 14.26 -18.52
N PRO A 54 16.40 13.40 -19.46
CA PRO A 54 17.07 12.13 -19.69
C PRO A 54 18.48 12.28 -20.30
N GLU A 55 18.82 13.44 -20.85
CA GLU A 55 20.14 13.68 -21.46
C GLU A 55 21.19 14.14 -20.46
N THR A 56 20.79 14.48 -19.23
CA THR A 56 21.67 15.04 -18.20
C THR A 56 22.22 14.00 -17.21
N TYR A 57 22.15 12.72 -17.55
CA TYR A 57 22.66 11.66 -16.66
C TYR A 57 24.15 11.83 -16.39
N HIS A 58 24.51 12.12 -15.15
CA HIS A 58 25.91 12.31 -14.75
C HIS A 58 26.20 11.69 -13.37
N ALA A 59 27.46 11.35 -13.16
CA ALA A 59 27.95 10.86 -11.89
C ALA A 59 28.13 12.01 -10.89
N VAL A 60 27.68 11.80 -9.65
CA VAL A 60 27.92 12.71 -8.54
C VAL A 60 28.79 12.04 -7.48
N ASP A 61 29.38 12.85 -6.60
CA ASP A 61 30.16 12.32 -5.50
C ASP A 61 29.30 11.39 -4.62
N PRO A 62 29.78 10.14 -4.35
CA PRO A 62 29.03 9.20 -3.55
C PRO A 62 28.84 9.71 -2.12
N THR A 63 27.60 9.70 -1.66
CA THR A 63 27.21 10.04 -0.28
C THR A 63 26.75 8.77 0.45
N PRO A 64 27.69 7.89 0.88
CA PRO A 64 27.32 6.65 1.54
C PRO A 64 26.64 6.90 2.89
N VAL A 65 25.75 5.99 3.28
CA VAL A 65 24.99 6.09 4.53
C VAL A 65 25.93 6.10 5.73
N SER A 66 25.92 7.18 6.51
CA SER A 66 26.70 7.29 7.74
C SER A 66 26.10 6.44 8.86
N LEU A 67 26.91 6.11 9.88
CA LEU A 67 26.43 5.36 11.04
C LEU A 67 25.22 6.05 11.72
N MET A 68 25.22 7.37 11.80
CA MET A 68 24.11 8.12 12.39
C MET A 68 22.84 8.00 11.53
N GLN A 69 22.95 8.06 10.22
CA GLN A 69 21.81 7.84 9.31
C GLN A 69 21.27 6.41 9.42
N PHE A 70 22.15 5.41 9.53
CA PHE A 70 21.73 4.04 9.76
C PHE A 70 20.96 3.88 11.09
N LEU A 71 21.48 4.43 12.20
CA LEU A 71 20.83 4.34 13.50
C LEU A 71 19.48 5.12 13.56
N THR A 72 19.37 6.19 12.78
CA THR A 72 18.15 7.00 12.71
C THR A 72 17.22 6.59 11.56
N ALA A 73 17.54 5.56 10.79
CA ALA A 73 16.73 5.12 9.65
C ALA A 73 15.28 4.77 10.04
N VAL A 74 15.11 4.04 11.13
CA VAL A 74 13.77 3.64 11.61
C VAL A 74 12.93 4.85 12.02
N PRO A 75 13.37 5.73 12.96
CA PRO A 75 12.56 6.89 13.32
C PRO A 75 12.33 7.87 12.17
N ARG A 76 13.27 8.03 11.24
CA ARG A 76 13.06 8.84 10.03
C ARG A 76 12.01 8.23 9.11
N GLY A 77 12.10 6.94 8.81
CA GLY A 77 11.09 6.25 8.03
C GLY A 77 9.68 6.33 8.65
N MET A 78 9.58 6.24 9.97
CA MET A 78 8.31 6.46 10.68
C MET A 78 7.80 7.90 10.54
N GLN A 79 8.69 8.90 10.58
CA GLN A 79 8.30 10.30 10.37
C GLN A 79 7.84 10.57 8.94
N GLU A 80 8.52 10.03 7.95
CA GLU A 80 8.15 10.15 6.54
C GLU A 80 6.82 9.46 6.24
N SER A 81 6.55 8.31 6.88
CA SER A 81 5.30 7.57 6.76
C SER A 81 4.22 7.99 7.75
N ALA A 82 4.44 9.03 8.55
CA ALA A 82 3.55 9.40 9.67
C ALA A 82 2.11 9.64 9.22
N GLN A 83 1.90 10.27 8.08
CA GLN A 83 0.57 10.53 7.54
C GLN A 83 -0.22 9.24 7.32
N ILE A 84 0.42 8.24 6.71
CA ILE A 84 -0.19 6.91 6.45
C ILE A 84 -0.45 6.19 7.78
N ILE A 85 0.51 6.21 8.71
CA ILE A 85 0.39 5.58 10.02
C ILE A 85 -0.79 6.17 10.79
N PHE A 86 -0.90 7.48 10.89
CA PHE A 86 -2.00 8.14 11.59
C PHE A 86 -3.34 7.91 10.90
N PHE A 87 -3.38 7.91 9.56
CA PHE A 87 -4.57 7.57 8.81
C PHE A 87 -5.07 6.16 9.18
N ILE A 88 -4.19 5.17 9.17
CA ILE A 88 -4.54 3.78 9.50
C ILE A 88 -5.07 3.68 10.95
N PHE A 89 -4.45 4.38 11.91
CA PHE A 89 -4.92 4.39 13.28
C PHE A 89 -6.30 5.02 13.44
N ILE A 90 -6.55 6.17 12.80
CA ILE A 90 -7.84 6.86 12.87
C ILE A 90 -8.93 6.03 12.23
N VAL A 91 -8.71 5.55 11.01
CA VAL A 91 -9.70 4.71 10.29
C VAL A 91 -9.88 3.37 10.99
N GLY A 92 -8.80 2.74 11.44
CA GLY A 92 -8.86 1.50 12.21
C GLY A 92 -9.64 1.65 13.51
N GLY A 93 -9.45 2.74 14.24
CA GLY A 93 -10.22 3.08 15.44
C GLY A 93 -11.72 3.29 15.13
N ALA A 94 -12.03 4.03 14.08
CA ALA A 94 -13.41 4.22 13.63
C ALA A 94 -14.07 2.88 13.24
N MET A 95 -13.33 2.00 12.55
CA MET A 95 -13.81 0.67 12.20
C MET A 95 -14.02 -0.23 13.41
N ALA A 96 -13.17 -0.13 14.44
CA ALA A 96 -13.36 -0.85 15.70
C ALA A 96 -14.68 -0.44 16.40
N VAL A 97 -14.97 0.86 16.44
CA VAL A 97 -16.26 1.35 16.96
C VAL A 97 -17.44 0.82 16.15
N LEU A 98 -17.35 0.82 14.83
CA LEU A 98 -18.40 0.25 13.97
C LEU A 98 -18.59 -1.25 14.19
N GLN A 99 -17.53 -2.01 14.45
CA GLN A 99 -17.62 -3.44 14.77
C GLN A 99 -18.31 -3.66 16.12
N GLU A 100 -18.00 -2.87 17.14
CA GLU A 100 -18.66 -2.95 18.46
C GLU A 100 -20.18 -2.69 18.37
N THR A 101 -20.63 -1.82 17.46
CA THR A 101 -22.07 -1.58 17.23
C THR A 101 -22.77 -2.74 16.51
N ARG A 102 -22.03 -3.74 16.03
CA ARG A 102 -22.52 -4.86 15.20
C ARG A 102 -23.26 -4.40 13.92
N ALA A 103 -23.10 -3.14 13.54
CA ALA A 103 -23.72 -2.59 12.34
C ALA A 103 -23.21 -3.27 11.07
N ILE A 104 -21.89 -3.56 11.05
CA ILE A 104 -21.23 -4.25 9.94
C ILE A 104 -21.80 -5.66 9.80
N GLU A 105 -21.88 -6.43 10.89
CA GLU A 105 -22.39 -7.80 10.90
C GLU A 105 -23.87 -7.85 10.44
N ALA A 106 -24.69 -6.92 10.91
CA ALA A 106 -26.09 -6.80 10.48
C ALA A 106 -26.20 -6.46 8.99
N GLY A 107 -25.38 -5.56 8.49
CA GLY A 107 -25.29 -5.19 7.07
C GLY A 107 -24.85 -6.38 6.22
N MET A 108 -23.79 -7.07 6.61
CA MET A 108 -23.29 -8.28 5.94
C MET A 108 -24.34 -9.39 5.90
N GLY A 109 -25.01 -9.63 7.02
CA GLY A 109 -26.09 -10.64 7.09
C GLY A 109 -27.25 -10.32 6.14
N ARG A 110 -27.63 -9.04 5.99
CA ARG A 110 -28.65 -8.60 5.03
C ARG A 110 -28.17 -8.80 3.59
N MET A 111 -26.92 -8.44 3.29
CA MET A 111 -26.33 -8.58 1.97
C MET A 111 -26.26 -10.05 1.53
N ILE A 112 -25.79 -10.95 2.40
CA ILE A 112 -25.72 -12.40 2.13
C ILE A 112 -27.14 -12.93 1.89
N LYS A 113 -28.13 -12.57 2.71
CA LYS A 113 -29.52 -12.99 2.53
C LYS A 113 -30.12 -12.48 1.23
N ALA A 114 -29.82 -11.23 0.83
CA ALA A 114 -30.29 -10.65 -0.43
C ALA A 114 -29.71 -11.38 -1.65
N MET A 115 -28.48 -11.85 -1.55
CA MET A 115 -27.82 -12.59 -2.64
C MET A 115 -28.26 -14.06 -2.75
N LYS A 116 -29.01 -14.55 -1.76
CA LYS A 116 -29.50 -15.96 -1.70
C LYS A 116 -28.35 -16.96 -1.96
N ASN A 117 -28.46 -17.74 -3.03
CA ASN A 117 -27.45 -18.74 -3.41
C ASN A 117 -26.34 -18.19 -4.34
N LYS A 118 -26.25 -16.88 -4.50
CA LYS A 118 -25.29 -16.23 -5.43
C LYS A 118 -24.12 -15.56 -4.69
N THR A 119 -23.70 -16.10 -3.56
CA THR A 119 -22.60 -15.54 -2.76
C THR A 119 -21.28 -15.45 -3.54
N LEU A 120 -21.09 -16.27 -4.59
CA LEU A 120 -19.94 -16.16 -5.49
C LEU A 120 -19.83 -14.79 -6.18
N LEU A 121 -20.97 -14.10 -6.40
CA LEU A 121 -20.97 -12.75 -6.99
C LEU A 121 -20.39 -11.68 -6.05
N LEU A 122 -20.28 -11.95 -4.74
CA LEU A 122 -19.61 -11.03 -3.80
C LEU A 122 -18.18 -10.76 -4.20
N ILE A 123 -17.47 -11.80 -4.65
CA ILE A 123 -16.05 -11.69 -5.02
C ILE A 123 -15.84 -10.63 -6.12
N PRO A 124 -16.43 -10.77 -7.32
CA PRO A 124 -16.20 -9.80 -8.38
C PRO A 124 -16.79 -8.42 -8.06
N ILE A 125 -17.88 -8.33 -7.32
CA ILE A 125 -18.49 -7.03 -6.94
C ILE A 125 -17.54 -6.26 -6.01
N VAL A 126 -17.01 -6.91 -4.98
CA VAL A 126 -16.09 -6.27 -4.03
C VAL A 126 -14.77 -5.93 -4.72
N MET A 127 -14.22 -6.84 -5.50
CA MET A 127 -13.00 -6.58 -6.28
C MET A 127 -13.18 -5.39 -7.23
N PHE A 128 -14.31 -5.29 -7.92
CA PHE A 128 -14.62 -4.16 -8.80
C PHE A 128 -14.73 -2.84 -8.02
N LEU A 129 -15.37 -2.85 -6.86
CA LEU A 129 -15.47 -1.66 -6.01
C LEU A 129 -14.08 -1.17 -5.57
N PHE A 130 -13.24 -2.07 -5.05
CA PHE A 130 -11.88 -1.71 -4.65
C PHE A 130 -10.99 -1.36 -5.85
N SER A 131 -11.22 -1.97 -7.01
CA SER A 131 -10.53 -1.60 -8.25
C SER A 131 -10.86 -0.16 -8.68
N LEU A 132 -12.11 0.26 -8.58
CA LEU A 132 -12.49 1.66 -8.80
C LEU A 132 -11.81 2.60 -7.81
N CYS A 133 -11.78 2.24 -6.53
CA CYS A 133 -11.10 3.03 -5.50
C CYS A 133 -9.59 3.13 -5.78
N GLY A 134 -8.94 2.03 -6.14
CA GLY A 134 -7.53 2.01 -6.54
C GLY A 134 -7.24 2.85 -7.77
N SER A 135 -8.12 2.77 -8.78
CA SER A 135 -7.96 3.50 -10.04
C SER A 135 -8.18 5.01 -9.91
N VAL A 136 -9.14 5.44 -9.11
CA VAL A 136 -9.54 6.87 -8.99
C VAL A 136 -8.77 7.57 -7.88
N PHE A 137 -8.70 6.96 -6.70
CA PHE A 137 -8.11 7.58 -5.51
C PHE A 137 -6.66 7.15 -5.26
N GLY A 138 -6.17 6.15 -5.99
CA GLY A 138 -4.85 5.58 -5.73
C GLY A 138 -4.79 4.81 -4.40
N MET A 139 -5.92 4.24 -3.94
CA MET A 139 -5.96 3.50 -2.68
C MET A 139 -5.06 2.26 -2.74
N ALA A 140 -4.09 2.22 -1.83
CA ALA A 140 -3.20 1.08 -1.62
C ALA A 140 -3.23 0.70 -0.12
N GLU A 141 -2.45 1.36 0.71
CA GLU A 141 -2.35 1.12 2.16
C GLU A 141 -3.65 1.44 2.90
N GLU A 142 -4.44 2.37 2.39
CA GLU A 142 -5.74 2.76 2.94
C GLU A 142 -6.78 1.63 2.90
N THR A 143 -6.51 0.56 2.15
CA THR A 143 -7.37 -0.63 2.13
C THR A 143 -7.22 -1.50 3.38
N ILE A 144 -6.11 -1.39 4.11
CA ILE A 144 -5.77 -2.24 5.27
C ILE A 144 -6.88 -2.25 6.34
N PRO A 145 -7.46 -1.10 6.77
CA PRO A 145 -8.52 -1.09 7.77
C PRO A 145 -9.81 -1.80 7.33
N PHE A 146 -10.03 -1.97 6.03
CA PHE A 146 -11.22 -2.65 5.50
C PHE A 146 -11.08 -4.18 5.46
N ILE A 147 -9.84 -4.70 5.47
CA ILE A 147 -9.57 -6.14 5.39
C ILE A 147 -10.34 -6.95 6.44
N PRO A 148 -10.36 -6.60 7.74
CA PRO A 148 -11.10 -7.38 8.75
C PRO A 148 -12.59 -7.50 8.45
N ILE A 149 -13.20 -6.47 7.86
CA ILE A 149 -14.63 -6.44 7.50
C ILE A 149 -14.88 -7.48 6.40
N PHE A 150 -14.09 -7.44 5.34
CA PHE A 150 -14.28 -8.35 4.20
C PHE A 150 -13.85 -9.78 4.50
N VAL A 151 -12.88 -9.98 5.40
CA VAL A 151 -12.58 -11.31 5.96
C VAL A 151 -13.80 -11.86 6.69
N SER A 152 -14.40 -11.10 7.58
CA SER A 152 -15.61 -11.51 8.30
C SER A 152 -16.78 -11.79 7.36
N LEU A 153 -16.96 -10.96 6.32
CA LEU A 153 -17.98 -11.15 5.29
C LEU A 153 -17.77 -12.45 4.51
N MET A 154 -16.53 -12.73 4.07
CA MET A 154 -16.23 -13.94 3.31
C MET A 154 -16.40 -15.21 4.15
N ILE A 155 -15.99 -15.20 5.41
CA ILE A 155 -16.21 -16.31 6.34
C ILE A 155 -17.72 -16.53 6.53
N ALA A 156 -18.50 -15.48 6.74
CA ALA A 156 -19.96 -15.58 6.88
C ALA A 156 -20.67 -16.05 5.59
N ALA A 157 -20.05 -15.81 4.43
CA ALA A 157 -20.53 -16.29 3.13
C ALA A 157 -20.10 -17.73 2.81
N GLY A 158 -19.28 -18.38 3.69
CA GLY A 158 -18.82 -19.77 3.54
C GLY A 158 -17.46 -19.89 2.83
N TYR A 159 -16.73 -18.80 2.65
CA TYR A 159 -15.37 -18.78 2.11
C TYR A 159 -14.32 -18.74 3.24
N ASP A 160 -13.05 -18.76 2.89
CA ASP A 160 -11.94 -18.64 3.82
C ASP A 160 -11.48 -17.17 4.04
N SER A 161 -10.63 -16.98 5.04
CA SER A 161 -10.06 -15.67 5.36
C SER A 161 -9.12 -15.15 4.26
N ILE A 162 -8.45 -16.05 3.54
CA ILE A 162 -7.52 -15.68 2.45
C ILE A 162 -8.32 -15.03 1.32
N THR A 163 -9.50 -15.56 0.99
CA THR A 163 -10.41 -14.96 0.03
C THR A 163 -10.80 -13.55 0.45
N GLY A 164 -11.10 -13.32 1.75
CA GLY A 164 -11.43 -11.99 2.27
C GLY A 164 -10.29 -10.97 2.12
N VAL A 165 -9.05 -11.37 2.34
CA VAL A 165 -7.88 -10.52 2.10
C VAL A 165 -7.68 -10.28 0.61
N ALA A 166 -7.74 -11.36 -0.18
CA ALA A 166 -7.44 -11.32 -1.61
C ALA A 166 -8.37 -10.40 -2.40
N ILE A 167 -9.68 -10.41 -2.13
CA ILE A 167 -10.64 -9.58 -2.87
C ILE A 167 -10.41 -8.08 -2.67
N VAL A 168 -9.98 -7.67 -1.47
CA VAL A 168 -9.65 -6.28 -1.17
C VAL A 168 -8.33 -5.91 -1.81
N PHE A 169 -7.29 -6.68 -1.50
CA PHE A 169 -5.93 -6.38 -1.94
C PHE A 169 -5.76 -6.49 -3.45
N CYS A 170 -6.20 -7.60 -4.07
CA CYS A 170 -6.10 -7.78 -5.52
C CYS A 170 -7.01 -6.81 -6.26
N GLY A 171 -8.20 -6.50 -5.71
CA GLY A 171 -9.11 -5.51 -6.29
C GLY A 171 -8.44 -4.14 -6.36
N ALA A 172 -7.97 -3.61 -5.24
CA ALA A 172 -7.30 -2.31 -5.15
C ALA A 172 -6.03 -2.26 -6.01
N SER A 173 -5.17 -3.29 -5.93
CA SER A 173 -3.92 -3.35 -6.69
C SER A 173 -4.16 -3.40 -8.21
N ALA A 174 -5.16 -4.13 -8.67
CA ALA A 174 -5.52 -4.18 -10.09
C ALA A 174 -6.00 -2.81 -10.59
N GLY A 175 -6.81 -2.12 -9.77
CA GLY A 175 -7.25 -0.76 -10.07
C GLY A 175 -6.10 0.24 -10.09
N PHE A 176 -5.21 0.16 -9.12
CA PHE A 176 -4.03 1.01 -9.05
C PHE A 176 -3.10 0.81 -10.26
N ALA A 177 -2.82 -0.44 -10.62
CA ALA A 177 -1.96 -0.78 -11.76
C ALA A 177 -2.55 -0.36 -13.13
N GLY A 178 -3.89 -0.40 -13.26
CA GLY A 178 -4.60 0.02 -14.47
C GLY A 178 -5.07 1.47 -14.46
N ALA A 179 -4.64 2.27 -13.50
CA ALA A 179 -5.13 3.64 -13.30
C ALA A 179 -4.61 4.60 -14.38
N PHE A 180 -5.53 5.43 -14.85
CA PHE A 180 -5.24 6.51 -15.80
C PHE A 180 -5.61 7.91 -15.27
N ILE A 181 -6.16 7.99 -14.04
CA ILE A 181 -6.61 9.25 -13.41
C ILE A 181 -5.98 9.44 -12.03
N ASN A 182 -5.29 8.43 -11.53
CA ASN A 182 -4.80 8.43 -10.15
C ASN A 182 -3.59 9.39 -10.01
N PRO A 183 -3.48 10.12 -8.90
CA PRO A 183 -2.42 11.12 -8.70
C PRO A 183 -0.99 10.55 -8.64
N PHE A 184 -0.82 9.22 -8.58
CA PHE A 184 0.48 8.56 -8.60
C PHE A 184 0.92 8.13 -10.00
N THR A 185 0.02 8.15 -11.00
CA THR A 185 0.28 7.69 -12.36
C THR A 185 0.23 8.80 -13.41
N ILE A 186 -0.14 10.02 -13.01
CA ILE A 186 -0.22 11.22 -13.88
C ILE A 186 0.89 12.20 -13.52
#